data_d9c6baf055d3a5f43823816240b75912
#
_entry.id   d9c6baf055d3a5f43823816240b75912
#
_cell.length_a   1.000
_cell.length_b   1.000
_cell.length_c   1.000
_cell.angle_alpha   90.00
_cell.angle_beta   90.00
_cell.angle_gamma   90.00
#
_symmetry.space_group_name_H-M   'P 1'
#
loop_
_entity.id
_entity.type
_entity.pdbx_description
1 polymer ?
#
loop_
_entity_poly.entity_id
_entity_poly.type
_entity_poly.pdbx_seq_one_letter_code
_entity_poly.pdbx_strand_id
1 'polypeptide(L)'
;VEKAHPDVFNIMLQMFDDGRLTDGQGRLVDFKNTVIIMTSNLGSSIILDENLSPDEKHEGLQKALKEKFKPEFLNRIDETIMFKALTQDELAQIVDLQSTSLKKRLAVQEIELNITDEAKKFLADEGYEPLYGARPLRRVIRNYLEIPLSMKILSQEFVKGEKVTADCENNGIIFKK
;
A
#
# COMPACT_ATOMS: atom_id res chain seq x y z
N VAL A 1 -10.99 -8.69 -6.19
CA VAL A 1 -12.31 -9.27 -6.51
C VAL A 1 -12.31 -9.91 -7.91
N GLU A 2 -11.61 -9.36 -8.88
CA GLU A 2 -11.55 -9.87 -10.27
C GLU A 2 -10.97 -11.29 -10.42
N LYS A 3 -10.29 -11.79 -9.39
CA LYS A 3 -9.70 -13.14 -9.34
C LYS A 3 -10.61 -14.16 -8.65
N ALA A 4 -11.77 -13.73 -8.15
CA ALA A 4 -12.70 -14.61 -7.47
C ALA A 4 -13.36 -15.59 -8.47
N HIS A 5 -13.73 -16.77 -7.96
CA HIS A 5 -14.51 -17.72 -8.75
C HIS A 5 -15.89 -17.12 -9.08
N PRO A 6 -16.46 -17.41 -10.28
CA PRO A 6 -17.78 -16.87 -10.65
C PRO A 6 -18.89 -17.08 -9.63
N ASP A 7 -18.91 -18.21 -8.93
CA ASP A 7 -19.90 -18.48 -7.90
C ASP A 7 -19.85 -17.55 -6.70
N VAL A 8 -18.68 -16.94 -6.41
CA VAL A 8 -18.54 -15.93 -5.35
C VAL A 8 -19.41 -14.71 -5.64
N PHE A 9 -19.52 -14.30 -6.92
CA PHE A 9 -20.37 -13.17 -7.30
C PHE A 9 -21.85 -13.45 -7.08
N ASN A 10 -22.30 -14.70 -7.28
CA ASN A 10 -23.67 -15.09 -7.01
C ASN A 10 -24.00 -15.01 -5.50
N ILE A 11 -23.05 -15.43 -4.66
CA ILE A 11 -23.17 -15.32 -3.19
C ILE A 11 -23.18 -13.85 -2.78
N MET A 12 -22.31 -13.01 -3.38
CA MET A 12 -22.27 -11.59 -3.09
C MET A 12 -23.58 -10.88 -3.49
N LEU A 13 -24.16 -11.23 -4.63
CA LEU A 13 -25.47 -10.69 -5.04
C LEU A 13 -26.55 -10.99 -4.01
N GLN A 14 -26.63 -12.23 -3.52
CA GLN A 14 -27.57 -12.58 -2.46
C GLN A 14 -27.34 -11.74 -1.19
N MET A 15 -26.08 -11.56 -0.81
CA MET A 15 -25.72 -10.74 0.35
C MET A 15 -26.10 -9.26 0.16
N PHE A 16 -25.92 -8.71 -1.05
CA PHE A 16 -26.30 -7.32 -1.37
C PHE A 16 -27.81 -7.12 -1.37
N ASP A 17 -28.58 -8.09 -1.89
CA ASP A 17 -30.04 -7.99 -2.01
C ASP A 17 -30.74 -8.25 -0.67
N ASP A 18 -30.37 -9.30 0.04
CA ASP A 18 -31.04 -9.76 1.25
C ASP A 18 -30.43 -9.17 2.54
N GLY A 19 -29.21 -8.63 2.48
CA GLY A 19 -28.45 -8.19 3.64
C GLY A 19 -28.10 -9.33 4.59
N ARG A 20 -28.13 -10.58 4.12
CA ARG A 20 -27.85 -11.77 4.94
C ARG A 20 -27.38 -12.93 4.07
N LEU A 21 -26.69 -13.88 4.70
CA LEU A 21 -26.18 -15.07 4.05
C LEU A 21 -26.34 -16.28 4.99
N THR A 22 -26.71 -17.43 4.44
CA THR A 22 -26.72 -18.69 5.19
C THR A 22 -25.37 -19.38 5.02
N ASP A 23 -24.70 -19.69 6.13
CA ASP A 23 -23.41 -20.40 6.10
C ASP A 23 -23.58 -21.89 5.77
N GLY A 24 -22.49 -22.60 5.56
CA GLY A 24 -22.50 -24.04 5.23
C GLY A 24 -23.02 -24.96 6.35
N GLN A 25 -23.31 -24.41 7.53
CA GLN A 25 -23.94 -25.11 8.66
C GLN A 25 -25.43 -24.73 8.84
N GLY A 26 -26.00 -23.97 7.91
CA GLY A 26 -27.40 -23.55 7.96
C GLY A 26 -27.67 -22.36 8.88
N ARG A 27 -26.64 -21.66 9.38
CA ARG A 27 -26.81 -20.47 10.23
C ARG A 27 -26.95 -19.22 9.38
N LEU A 28 -27.93 -18.37 9.74
CA LEU A 28 -28.14 -17.09 9.09
C LEU A 28 -27.18 -16.03 9.67
N VAL A 29 -26.37 -15.42 8.78
CA VAL A 29 -25.46 -14.33 9.14
C VAL A 29 -26.02 -13.01 8.58
N ASP A 30 -26.12 -12.00 9.42
CA ASP A 30 -26.66 -10.68 9.06
C ASP A 30 -25.54 -9.71 8.66
N PHE A 31 -25.67 -9.10 7.47
CA PHE A 31 -24.75 -8.11 6.89
C PHE A 31 -25.38 -6.72 6.73
N LYS A 32 -26.60 -6.48 7.24
CA LYS A 32 -27.33 -5.22 7.03
C LYS A 32 -26.61 -3.97 7.57
N ASN A 33 -25.78 -4.15 8.61
CA ASN A 33 -25.03 -3.06 9.22
C ASN A 33 -23.53 -3.15 8.90
N THR A 34 -23.17 -3.61 7.70
CA THR A 34 -21.78 -3.74 7.26
C THR A 34 -21.49 -2.84 6.08
N VAL A 35 -20.23 -2.41 5.97
CA VAL A 35 -19.67 -1.80 4.76
C VAL A 35 -18.85 -2.86 4.06
N ILE A 36 -19.16 -3.10 2.80
CA ILE A 36 -18.45 -4.10 1.99
C ILE A 36 -17.49 -3.37 1.06
N ILE A 37 -16.19 -3.64 1.23
CA ILE A 37 -15.13 -3.05 0.42
C ILE A 37 -14.50 -4.13 -0.43
N MET A 38 -14.53 -3.91 -1.75
CA MET A 38 -13.91 -4.79 -2.73
C MET A 38 -12.70 -4.09 -3.33
N THR A 39 -11.56 -4.77 -3.40
CA THR A 39 -10.36 -4.26 -4.05
C THR A 39 -10.11 -4.98 -5.37
N SER A 40 -9.62 -4.26 -6.36
CA SER A 40 -9.28 -4.78 -7.68
C SER A 40 -8.06 -4.09 -8.27
N ASN A 41 -7.32 -4.82 -9.11
CA ASN A 41 -6.25 -4.28 -9.96
C ASN A 41 -6.73 -4.03 -11.40
N LEU A 42 -8.03 -4.16 -11.64
CA LEU A 42 -8.59 -3.98 -12.98
C LEU A 42 -8.36 -2.54 -13.46
N GLY A 43 -7.90 -2.40 -14.70
CA GLY A 43 -7.63 -1.10 -15.30
C GLY A 43 -6.36 -0.41 -14.81
N SER A 44 -5.48 -1.08 -14.01
CA SER A 44 -4.23 -0.48 -13.53
C SER A 44 -3.36 0.10 -14.64
N SER A 45 -3.28 -0.57 -15.80
CA SER A 45 -2.52 -0.06 -16.97
C SER A 45 -3.13 1.22 -17.54
N ILE A 46 -4.44 1.37 -17.51
CA ILE A 46 -5.16 2.57 -17.97
C ILE A 46 -4.90 3.73 -16.99
N ILE A 47 -4.95 3.45 -15.69
CA ILE A 47 -4.73 4.46 -14.64
C ILE A 47 -3.30 5.02 -14.69
N LEU A 48 -2.32 4.14 -14.96
CA LEU A 48 -0.90 4.49 -15.01
C LEU A 48 -0.45 5.09 -16.35
N ASP A 49 -1.29 5.08 -17.37
CA ASP A 49 -0.96 5.69 -18.67
C ASP A 49 -0.99 7.21 -18.55
N GLU A 50 0.17 7.84 -18.67
CA GLU A 50 0.34 9.29 -18.58
C GLU A 50 -0.19 10.04 -19.80
N ASN A 51 -0.41 9.34 -20.91
CA ASN A 51 -0.92 9.94 -22.14
C ASN A 51 -2.44 10.11 -22.13
N LEU A 52 -3.15 9.44 -21.22
CA LEU A 52 -4.59 9.50 -21.11
C LEU A 52 -5.03 10.62 -20.16
N SER A 53 -6.02 11.39 -20.60
CA SER A 53 -6.70 12.37 -19.75
C SER A 53 -7.49 11.68 -18.62
N PRO A 54 -7.84 12.40 -17.55
CA PRO A 54 -8.67 11.85 -16.46
C PRO A 54 -9.98 11.25 -16.94
N ASP A 55 -10.61 11.86 -17.95
CA ASP A 55 -11.89 11.39 -18.51
C ASP A 55 -11.69 10.10 -19.30
N GLU A 56 -10.65 10.00 -20.14
CA GLU A 56 -10.32 8.77 -20.87
C GLU A 56 -9.95 7.63 -19.93
N LYS A 57 -9.25 7.91 -18.82
CA LYS A 57 -8.98 6.92 -17.77
C LYS A 57 -10.26 6.41 -17.14
N HIS A 58 -11.19 7.31 -16.84
CA HIS A 58 -12.48 6.96 -16.27
C HIS A 58 -13.31 6.09 -17.23
N GLU A 59 -13.43 6.50 -18.48
CA GLU A 59 -14.15 5.73 -19.53
C GLU A 59 -13.53 4.36 -19.76
N GLY A 60 -12.20 4.29 -19.86
CA GLY A 60 -11.46 3.04 -20.00
C GLY A 60 -11.67 2.08 -18.83
N LEU A 61 -11.66 2.60 -17.60
CA LEU A 61 -11.96 1.82 -16.41
C LEU A 61 -13.39 1.29 -16.41
N GLN A 62 -14.38 2.14 -16.74
CA GLN A 62 -15.78 1.73 -16.84
C GLN A 62 -15.98 0.62 -17.87
N LYS A 63 -15.30 0.72 -19.02
CA LYS A 63 -15.31 -0.33 -20.03
C LYS A 63 -14.73 -1.64 -19.50
N ALA A 64 -13.56 -1.59 -18.86
CA ALA A 64 -12.91 -2.77 -18.29
C ALA A 64 -13.77 -3.45 -17.20
N LEU A 65 -14.49 -2.66 -16.39
CA LEU A 65 -15.44 -3.17 -15.40
C LEU A 65 -16.61 -3.90 -16.06
N LYS A 66 -17.22 -3.31 -17.11
CA LYS A 66 -18.34 -3.92 -17.84
C LYS A 66 -17.95 -5.19 -18.59
N GLU A 67 -16.72 -5.28 -19.06
CA GLU A 67 -16.19 -6.50 -19.69
C GLU A 67 -15.93 -7.63 -18.70
N LYS A 68 -15.54 -7.28 -17.46
CA LYS A 68 -15.18 -8.27 -16.43
C LYS A 68 -16.34 -8.73 -15.58
N PHE A 69 -17.26 -7.83 -15.23
CA PHE A 69 -18.35 -8.08 -14.31
C PHE A 69 -19.71 -7.98 -15.01
N LYS A 70 -20.63 -8.82 -14.59
CA LYS A 70 -22.01 -8.77 -15.08
C LYS A 70 -22.70 -7.46 -14.67
N PRO A 71 -23.59 -6.90 -15.51
CA PRO A 71 -24.31 -5.67 -15.22
C PRO A 71 -25.08 -5.72 -13.90
N GLU A 72 -25.69 -6.86 -13.56
CA GLU A 72 -26.41 -7.06 -12.32
C GLU A 72 -25.53 -6.86 -11.07
N PHE A 73 -24.25 -7.29 -11.15
CA PHE A 73 -23.27 -7.10 -10.07
C PHE A 73 -22.82 -5.64 -9.97
N LEU A 74 -22.52 -5.00 -11.11
CA LEU A 74 -22.12 -3.59 -11.13
C LEU A 74 -23.20 -2.65 -10.61
N ASN A 75 -24.48 -2.95 -10.86
CA ASN A 75 -25.60 -2.17 -10.39
C ASN A 75 -25.83 -2.24 -8.86
N ARG A 76 -25.12 -3.13 -8.16
CA ARG A 76 -25.16 -3.26 -6.69
C ARG A 76 -23.97 -2.59 -5.99
N ILE A 77 -23.07 -2.02 -6.76
CA ILE A 77 -21.92 -1.26 -6.25
C ILE A 77 -22.36 0.19 -6.13
N ASP A 78 -22.35 0.72 -4.90
CA ASP A 78 -22.74 2.10 -4.63
C ASP A 78 -21.71 3.08 -5.23
N GLU A 79 -20.41 2.77 -5.08
CA GLU A 79 -19.34 3.66 -5.53
C GLU A 79 -18.11 2.89 -6.01
N THR A 80 -17.50 3.38 -7.08
CA THR A 80 -16.22 2.90 -7.59
C THR A 80 -15.16 3.99 -7.41
N ILE A 81 -14.21 3.75 -6.52
CA ILE A 81 -13.14 4.69 -6.20
C ILE A 81 -11.87 4.29 -6.97
N MET A 82 -11.40 5.19 -7.81
CA MET A 82 -10.14 5.04 -8.54
C MET A 82 -8.99 5.64 -7.71
N PHE A 83 -8.06 4.79 -7.28
CA PHE A 83 -6.83 5.23 -6.63
C PHE A 83 -5.85 5.77 -7.65
N LYS A 84 -5.33 6.97 -7.40
CA LYS A 84 -4.28 7.60 -8.22
C LYS A 84 -2.92 6.96 -7.94
N ALA A 85 -1.97 7.15 -8.88
CA ALA A 85 -0.57 6.89 -8.60
C ALA A 85 -0.07 7.77 -7.45
N LEU A 86 0.83 7.24 -6.62
CA LEU A 86 1.40 7.98 -5.51
C LEU A 86 2.36 9.06 -6.02
N THR A 87 2.28 10.24 -5.42
CA THR A 87 3.26 11.32 -5.63
C THR A 87 4.52 11.07 -4.80
N GLN A 88 5.63 11.78 -5.12
CA GLN A 88 6.87 11.71 -4.36
C GLN A 88 6.68 12.10 -2.89
N ASP A 89 5.87 13.12 -2.61
CA ASP A 89 5.58 13.56 -1.25
C ASP A 89 4.79 12.49 -0.46
N GLU A 90 3.84 11.83 -1.10
CA GLU A 90 3.09 10.72 -0.49
C GLU A 90 4.00 9.50 -0.23
N LEU A 91 4.93 9.22 -1.14
CA LEU A 91 5.92 8.17 -0.94
C LEU A 91 6.84 8.48 0.24
N ALA A 92 7.30 9.73 0.39
CA ALA A 92 8.11 10.16 1.53
C ALA A 92 7.35 9.99 2.86
N GLN A 93 6.05 10.30 2.88
CA GLN A 93 5.19 10.06 4.06
C GLN A 93 5.06 8.56 4.36
N ILE A 94 4.97 7.71 3.34
CA ILE A 94 4.93 6.25 3.52
C ILE A 94 6.26 5.74 4.09
N VAL A 95 7.41 6.30 3.67
CA VAL A 95 8.72 6.00 4.29
C VAL A 95 8.69 6.30 5.78
N ASP A 96 8.23 7.47 6.20
CA ASP A 96 8.12 7.83 7.62
C ASP A 96 7.22 6.87 8.39
N LEU A 97 6.05 6.56 7.82
CA LEU A 97 5.10 5.64 8.44
C LEU A 97 5.69 4.23 8.61
N GLN A 98 6.32 3.68 7.56
CA GLN A 98 6.93 2.36 7.61
C GLN A 98 8.17 2.31 8.52
N SER A 99 8.90 3.42 8.64
CA SER A 99 10.06 3.54 9.53
C SER A 99 9.68 3.67 11.00
N THR A 100 8.40 3.93 11.31
CA THR A 100 7.93 4.12 12.70
C THR A 100 8.21 2.89 13.57
N SER A 101 8.05 1.69 13.05
CA SER A 101 8.33 0.46 13.81
C SER A 101 9.83 0.30 14.13
N LEU A 102 10.70 0.70 13.21
CA LEU A 102 12.15 0.73 13.41
C LEU A 102 12.51 1.76 14.47
N LYS A 103 12.01 3.00 14.35
CA LYS A 103 12.21 4.07 15.34
C LYS A 103 11.79 3.64 16.77
N LYS A 104 10.64 2.96 16.90
CA LYS A 104 10.17 2.43 18.19
C LYS A 104 11.11 1.36 18.76
N ARG A 105 11.62 0.43 17.94
CA ARG A 105 12.57 -0.61 18.39
C ARG A 105 13.89 0.01 18.86
N LEU A 106 14.40 1.01 18.14
CA LEU A 106 15.62 1.74 18.51
C LEU A 106 15.44 2.55 19.80
N ALA A 107 14.28 3.18 19.98
CA ALA A 107 13.96 3.92 21.21
C ALA A 107 13.97 3.03 22.46
N VAL A 108 13.61 1.75 22.37
CA VAL A 108 13.77 0.78 23.48
C VAL A 108 15.25 0.59 23.86
N GLN A 109 16.16 0.75 22.89
CA GLN A 109 17.62 0.72 23.11
C GLN A 109 18.20 2.11 23.41
N GLU A 110 17.34 3.11 23.63
CA GLU A 110 17.70 4.52 23.86
C GLU A 110 18.50 5.13 22.70
N ILE A 111 18.28 4.66 21.46
CA ILE A 111 18.84 5.23 20.24
C ILE A 111 17.72 5.99 19.52
N GLU A 112 17.94 7.27 19.23
CA GLU A 112 17.02 8.11 18.46
C GLU A 112 17.42 8.08 16.98
N LEU A 113 16.52 7.66 16.09
CA LEU A 113 16.74 7.68 14.65
C LEU A 113 16.01 8.85 13.99
N ASN A 114 16.78 9.73 13.36
CA ASN A 114 16.29 10.75 12.42
C ASN A 114 16.58 10.30 10.98
N ILE A 115 15.68 10.61 10.05
CA ILE A 115 15.83 10.33 8.61
C ILE A 115 15.64 11.67 7.90
N THR A 116 16.66 12.12 7.17
CA THR A 116 16.61 13.39 6.43
C THR A 116 15.62 13.30 5.26
N ASP A 117 15.17 14.43 4.77
CA ASP A 117 14.22 14.46 3.64
C ASP A 117 14.89 13.94 2.36
N GLU A 118 16.19 14.15 2.19
CA GLU A 118 17.00 13.57 1.11
C GLU A 118 17.04 12.05 1.19
N ALA A 119 17.23 11.49 2.39
CA ALA A 119 17.20 10.05 2.61
C ALA A 119 15.81 9.46 2.36
N LYS A 120 14.74 10.17 2.75
CA LYS A 120 13.36 9.74 2.46
C LYS A 120 13.07 9.72 0.97
N LYS A 121 13.50 10.74 0.22
CA LYS A 121 13.35 10.79 -1.24
C LYS A 121 14.09 9.64 -1.89
N PHE A 122 15.35 9.42 -1.53
CA PHE A 122 16.13 8.29 -2.04
C PHE A 122 15.42 6.94 -1.80
N LEU A 123 14.96 6.70 -0.57
CA LEU A 123 14.23 5.46 -0.22
C LEU A 123 12.92 5.33 -0.99
N ALA A 124 12.21 6.45 -1.20
CA ALA A 124 10.98 6.49 -1.96
C ALA A 124 11.22 6.13 -3.43
N ASP A 125 12.27 6.69 -4.05
CA ASP A 125 12.64 6.41 -5.44
C ASP A 125 13.04 4.95 -5.64
N GLU A 126 13.89 4.41 -4.76
CA GLU A 126 14.30 3.00 -4.77
C GLU A 126 13.15 2.03 -4.47
N GLY A 127 12.16 2.49 -3.73
CA GLY A 127 11.02 1.67 -3.26
C GLY A 127 9.74 1.81 -4.07
N TYR A 128 9.74 2.62 -5.12
CA TYR A 128 8.59 2.81 -5.97
C TYR A 128 8.71 2.01 -7.27
N GLU A 129 7.69 1.25 -7.59
CA GLU A 129 7.52 0.61 -8.88
C GLU A 129 6.13 0.92 -9.42
N PRO A 130 5.97 1.44 -10.67
CA PRO A 130 4.66 1.85 -11.20
C PRO A 130 3.57 0.77 -11.07
N LEU A 131 3.91 -0.50 -11.32
CA LEU A 131 2.96 -1.62 -11.24
C LEU A 131 2.66 -2.10 -9.81
N TYR A 132 3.61 -1.92 -8.89
CA TYR A 132 3.52 -2.42 -7.51
C TYR A 132 3.35 -1.31 -6.47
N GLY A 133 3.46 -0.04 -6.91
CA GLY A 133 3.38 1.13 -6.04
C GLY A 133 4.47 1.12 -4.96
N ALA A 134 4.10 1.40 -3.73
CA ALA A 134 5.01 1.42 -2.58
C ALA A 134 5.26 0.04 -1.92
N ARG A 135 4.82 -1.07 -2.53
CA ARG A 135 5.05 -2.42 -1.95
C ARG A 135 6.52 -2.78 -1.76
N PRO A 136 7.44 -2.46 -2.71
CA PRO A 136 8.86 -2.75 -2.54
C PRO A 136 9.52 -1.94 -1.42
N LEU A 137 8.93 -0.82 -1.02
CA LEU A 137 9.49 0.13 -0.05
C LEU A 137 9.87 -0.52 1.29
N ARG A 138 9.08 -1.48 1.78
CA ARG A 138 9.40 -2.22 2.99
C ARG A 138 10.75 -2.97 2.88
N ARG A 139 11.03 -3.56 1.72
CA ARG A 139 12.29 -4.25 1.45
C ARG A 139 13.44 -3.25 1.35
N VAL A 140 13.20 -2.11 0.74
CA VAL A 140 14.17 -1.03 0.61
C VAL A 140 14.55 -0.48 1.99
N ILE A 141 13.57 -0.13 2.84
CA ILE A 141 13.80 0.31 4.22
C ILE A 141 14.60 -0.74 5.00
N ARG A 142 14.25 -2.01 4.87
CA ARG A 142 15.02 -3.07 5.52
C ARG A 142 16.48 -3.12 5.06
N ASN A 143 16.71 -3.04 3.75
CA ASN A 143 18.05 -3.20 3.17
C ASN A 143 18.92 -1.97 3.39
N TYR A 144 18.37 -0.77 3.31
CA TYR A 144 19.13 0.49 3.37
C TYR A 144 19.15 1.10 4.79
N LEU A 145 18.18 0.79 5.65
CA LEU A 145 18.15 1.32 7.02
C LEU A 145 18.34 0.22 8.06
N GLU A 146 17.44 -0.80 8.12
CA GLU A 146 17.43 -1.74 9.24
C GLU A 146 18.71 -2.57 9.32
N ILE A 147 19.13 -3.20 8.22
CA ILE A 147 20.30 -4.09 8.22
C ILE A 147 21.60 -3.30 8.46
N PRO A 148 21.91 -2.21 7.72
CA PRO A 148 23.16 -1.48 7.95
C PRO A 148 23.23 -0.86 9.35
N LEU A 149 22.12 -0.30 9.85
CA LEU A 149 22.08 0.28 11.19
C LEU A 149 22.27 -0.79 12.28
N SER A 150 21.66 -1.97 12.11
CA SER A 150 21.86 -3.08 13.03
C SER A 150 23.32 -3.53 13.08
N MET A 151 24.01 -3.59 11.93
CA MET A 151 25.43 -3.91 11.91
C MET A 151 26.28 -2.89 12.64
N LYS A 152 26.00 -1.59 12.46
CA LYS A 152 26.70 -0.49 13.15
C LYS A 152 26.48 -0.49 14.67
N ILE A 153 25.28 -0.86 15.11
CA ILE A 153 24.99 -1.03 16.55
C ILE A 153 25.75 -2.26 17.11
N LEU A 154 25.75 -3.38 16.40
CA LEU A 154 26.47 -4.58 16.82
C LEU A 154 27.99 -4.36 16.86
N SER A 155 28.56 -3.56 15.96
CA SER A 155 29.97 -3.17 15.97
C SER A 155 30.31 -2.09 17.01
N GLN A 156 29.34 -1.64 17.79
CA GLN A 156 29.47 -0.56 18.78
C GLN A 156 29.87 0.81 18.17
N GLU A 157 29.61 1.02 16.88
CA GLU A 157 29.80 2.33 16.25
C GLU A 157 28.73 3.32 16.74
N PHE A 158 27.51 2.82 16.99
CA PHE A 158 26.44 3.54 17.67
C PHE A 158 26.07 2.84 18.97
N VAL A 159 26.01 3.63 20.03
CA VAL A 159 25.75 3.14 21.39
C VAL A 159 24.50 3.77 21.99
N LYS A 160 24.03 3.20 23.09
CA LYS A 160 22.88 3.68 23.86
C LYS A 160 23.02 5.17 24.20
N GLY A 161 21.93 5.94 24.04
CA GLY A 161 21.87 7.37 24.31
C GLY A 161 22.25 8.26 23.12
N GLU A 162 22.64 7.70 21.99
CA GLU A 162 23.04 8.47 20.82
C GLU A 162 21.85 8.78 19.89
N LYS A 163 22.00 9.91 19.18
CA LYS A 163 21.14 10.28 18.05
C LYS A 163 21.84 9.88 16.77
N VAL A 164 21.14 9.12 15.94
CA VAL A 164 21.62 8.66 14.64
C VAL A 164 20.81 9.32 13.56
N THR A 165 21.47 10.00 12.63
CA THR A 165 20.83 10.59 11.45
C THR A 165 21.17 9.75 10.23
N ALA A 166 20.14 9.18 9.59
CA ALA A 166 20.24 8.56 8.29
C ALA A 166 20.10 9.67 7.23
N ASP A 167 21.14 9.84 6.42
CA ASP A 167 21.26 10.86 5.39
C ASP A 167 21.57 10.20 4.03
N CYS A 168 21.41 10.94 2.93
CA CYS A 168 21.71 10.44 1.58
C CYS A 168 22.94 11.12 1.02
N GLU A 169 23.98 10.33 0.71
CA GLU A 169 25.17 10.80 -0.01
C GLU A 169 25.55 9.81 -1.12
N ASN A 170 25.95 10.31 -2.27
CA ASN A 170 26.41 9.50 -3.42
C ASN A 170 25.44 8.36 -3.80
N ASN A 171 24.13 8.64 -3.83
CA ASN A 171 23.10 7.64 -4.10
C ASN A 171 23.09 6.46 -3.11
N GLY A 172 23.35 6.71 -1.85
CA GLY A 172 23.31 5.71 -0.80
C GLY A 172 22.96 6.30 0.56
N ILE A 173 22.51 5.47 1.47
CA ILE A 173 22.22 5.89 2.85
C ILE A 173 23.49 5.79 3.69
N ILE A 174 23.82 6.90 4.34
CA ILE A 174 24.87 6.99 5.33
C ILE A 174 24.28 7.32 6.70
N PHE A 175 25.01 6.96 7.75
CA PHE A 175 24.60 7.21 9.13
C PHE A 175 25.62 8.10 9.82
N LYS A 176 25.12 9.20 10.41
CA LYS A 176 25.92 10.21 11.15
C LYS A 176 25.44 10.27 12.60
N LYS A 177 26.35 10.66 13.54
CA LYS A 177 25.99 11.00 14.92
C LYS A 177 25.47 12.40 15.02
#